data_dcad70479e0c85fe648bfa2ac438c716
#
_entry.id   dcad70479e0c85fe648bfa2ac438c716
#
_cell.length_a   1.000
_cell.length_b   1.000
_cell.length_c   1.000
_cell.angle_alpha   90.00
_cell.angle_beta   90.00
_cell.angle_gamma   90.00
#
_symmetry.space_group_name_H-M   'P 1'
#
loop_
_entity.id
_entity.type
_entity.pdbx_description
1 polymer ?
#
loop_
_entity_poly.entity_id
_entity_poly.type
_entity_poly.pdbx_seq_one_letter_code
_entity_poly.pdbx_strand_id
1 'polypeptide(L)' 'MSNLTHLFSVDQKVRCNMDGIFYKGTVTETHTDHIIIDIPEVSNHCWFENDFNIGDVYPEYNF' A
#
# COMPACT_ATOMS: atom_id res chain seq x y z
N MET A 1 -3.41 18.96 3.04
CA MET A 1 -3.26 17.52 3.28
C MET A 1 -3.65 16.74 2.05
N SER A 2 -2.80 15.83 1.64
CA SER A 2 -3.08 14.98 0.49
C SER A 2 -3.77 13.71 0.96
N ASN A 3 -4.88 13.37 0.30
CA ASN A 3 -5.50 12.07 0.49
C ASN A 3 -4.98 11.16 -0.62
N LEU A 4 -4.09 10.23 -0.26
CA LEU A 4 -3.46 9.34 -1.22
C LEU A 4 -4.20 8.01 -1.38
N THR A 5 -5.19 7.73 -0.55
CA THR A 5 -5.89 6.45 -0.62
C THR A 5 -6.62 6.26 -1.94
N HIS A 6 -7.10 7.36 -2.55
CA HIS A 6 -7.82 7.30 -3.83
C HIS A 6 -6.92 6.93 -5.02
N LEU A 7 -5.60 6.95 -4.83
CA LEU A 7 -4.65 6.53 -5.86
C LEU A 7 -4.54 5.01 -5.98
N PHE A 8 -5.13 4.28 -5.05
CA PHE A 8 -5.04 2.83 -4.98
C PHE A 8 -6.41 2.20 -5.14
N SER A 9 -6.43 1.01 -5.72
CA SER A 9 -7.65 0.23 -5.94
C SER A 9 -7.48 -1.17 -5.37
N VAL A 10 -8.58 -1.76 -4.93
CA VAL A 10 -8.57 -3.15 -4.47
C VAL A 10 -8.04 -4.06 -5.60
N ASP A 11 -7.22 -5.04 -5.23
CA ASP A 11 -6.52 -5.97 -6.11
C ASP A 11 -5.36 -5.38 -6.89
N GLN A 12 -5.03 -4.11 -6.67
CA GLN A 12 -3.87 -3.49 -7.30
C GLN A 12 -2.57 -4.05 -6.73
N LYS A 13 -1.62 -4.33 -7.61
CA LYS A 13 -0.27 -4.76 -7.20
C LYS A 13 0.56 -3.54 -6.85
N VAL A 14 1.25 -3.62 -5.73
CA VAL A 14 2.06 -2.52 -5.21
C VAL A 14 3.37 -3.05 -4.65
N ARG A 15 4.30 -2.12 -4.42
CA ARG A 15 5.51 -2.38 -3.65
C ARG A 15 5.54 -1.44 -2.46
N CYS A 16 5.89 -1.98 -1.30
CA CYS A 16 5.92 -1.23 -0.06
C CYS A 16 7.35 -1.18 0.47
N ASN A 17 7.83 0.04 0.72
CA ASN A 17 9.15 0.24 1.32
C ASN A 17 9.01 0.14 2.83
N MET A 18 9.65 -0.87 3.42
CA MET A 18 9.67 -1.08 4.87
C MET A 18 11.13 -1.22 5.29
N ASP A 19 11.63 -0.21 5.99
CA ASP A 19 13.02 -0.15 6.46
C ASP A 19 14.06 -0.32 5.33
N GLY A 20 13.77 0.28 4.17
CA GLY A 20 14.66 0.23 3.02
C GLY A 20 14.52 -1.03 2.15
N ILE A 21 13.62 -1.93 2.52
CA ILE A 21 13.35 -3.16 1.76
C ILE A 21 12.00 -3.03 1.08
N PHE A 22 11.95 -3.32 -0.21
CA PHE A 22 10.72 -3.29 -0.99
C PHE A 22 10.08 -4.67 -1.02
N TYR A 23 8.86 -4.74 -0.50
CA TYR A 23 8.06 -5.97 -0.50
C TYR A 23 6.95 -5.86 -1.53
N LYS A 24 6.65 -6.96 -2.20
CA LYS A 24 5.51 -7.02 -3.11
C LYS A 24 4.24 -7.26 -2.30
N GLY A 25 3.18 -6.53 -2.64
CA GLY A 25 1.90 -6.68 -1.99
C GLY A 25 0.74 -6.45 -2.92
N THR A 26 -0.45 -6.69 -2.40
CA THR A 26 -1.71 -6.47 -3.12
C THR A 26 -2.66 -5.70 -2.21
N VAL A 27 -3.23 -4.61 -2.73
CA VAL A 27 -4.22 -3.84 -1.99
C VAL A 27 -5.47 -4.68 -1.81
N THR A 28 -5.91 -4.86 -0.56
CA THR A 28 -7.11 -5.65 -0.25
C THR A 28 -8.29 -4.78 0.16
N GLU A 29 -8.03 -3.61 0.74
CA GLU A 29 -9.08 -2.67 1.14
C GLU A 29 -8.61 -1.25 0.94
N THR A 30 -9.53 -0.37 0.55
CA THR A 30 -9.28 1.07 0.49
C THR A 30 -10.34 1.79 1.33
N HIS A 31 -9.88 2.74 2.14
CA HIS A 31 -10.74 3.56 3.01
C HIS A 31 -10.38 5.03 2.83
N THR A 32 -11.10 5.91 3.47
CA THR A 32 -10.87 7.36 3.28
C THR A 32 -9.57 7.83 3.90
N ASP A 33 -9.07 7.17 4.92
CA ASP A 33 -7.88 7.58 5.66
C ASP A 33 -6.73 6.57 5.59
N HIS A 34 -6.97 5.36 5.09
CA HIS A 34 -5.95 4.33 5.04
C HIS A 34 -6.26 3.29 3.96
N ILE A 35 -5.27 2.45 3.68
CA ILE A 35 -5.44 1.25 2.84
C ILE A 35 -4.86 0.05 3.57
N ILE A 36 -5.36 -1.13 3.24
CA ILE A 36 -4.85 -2.40 3.77
C ILE A 36 -4.21 -3.16 2.63
N ILE A 37 -3.01 -3.67 2.87
CA ILE A 37 -2.22 -4.37 1.86
C ILE A 37 -1.84 -5.75 2.39
N ASP A 38 -2.06 -6.76 1.57
CA ASP A 38 -1.56 -8.11 1.81
C ASP A 38 -0.12 -8.19 1.30
N ILE A 39 0.81 -8.31 2.23
CA ILE A 39 2.23 -8.51 1.93
C ILE A 39 2.61 -9.90 2.44
N PRO A 40 2.66 -10.91 1.56
CA PRO A 40 2.85 -12.30 2.02
C PRO A 40 4.07 -12.53 2.89
N GLU A 41 5.14 -11.75 2.69
CA GLU A 41 6.37 -11.89 3.46
C GLU A 41 6.29 -11.25 4.85
N VAL A 42 5.26 -10.45 5.10
CA VAL A 42 5.12 -9.71 6.36
C VAL A 42 3.81 -10.07 7.05
N SER A 43 2.68 -9.69 6.45
CA SER A 43 1.37 -9.91 7.03
C SER A 43 0.31 -9.72 5.95
N ASN A 44 -0.82 -10.42 6.10
CA ASN A 44 -1.95 -10.23 5.19
C ASN A 44 -2.81 -9.02 5.55
N HIS A 45 -2.40 -8.24 6.55
CA HIS A 45 -3.18 -7.07 7.00
C HIS A 45 -2.21 -5.95 7.38
N CYS A 46 -1.53 -5.38 6.39
CA CYS A 46 -0.61 -4.26 6.61
C CYS A 46 -1.36 -2.95 6.44
N TRP A 47 -1.31 -2.11 7.46
CA TRP A 47 -2.02 -0.84 7.53
C TRP A 47 -1.13 0.30 7.03
N PHE A 48 -1.62 1.07 6.06
CA PHE A 48 -0.94 2.26 5.55
C PHE A 48 -1.93 3.42 5.55
N GLU A 49 -1.61 4.50 6.26
CA GLU A 49 -2.54 5.61 6.40
C GLU A 49 -1.98 6.91 5.84
N ASN A 50 -2.90 7.84 5.52
CA ASN A 50 -2.55 9.17 5.05
C ASN A 50 -1.69 9.90 6.08
N ASP A 51 -0.76 10.72 5.58
CA ASP A 51 0.13 11.56 6.39
C ASP A 51 1.07 10.76 7.31
N PHE A 52 1.17 9.46 7.11
CA PHE A 52 2.10 8.64 7.88
C PHE A 52 2.93 7.75 6.93
N ASN A 53 2.47 6.57 6.63
CA ASN A 53 3.28 5.59 5.89
C ASN A 53 2.78 5.27 4.48
N ILE A 54 1.65 5.84 4.06
CA ILE A 54 1.11 5.55 2.72
C ILE A 54 2.06 6.00 1.61
N GLY A 55 2.92 6.99 1.89
CA GLY A 55 3.92 7.46 0.93
C GLY A 55 4.99 6.42 0.60
N ASP A 56 5.10 5.36 1.39
CA ASP A 56 6.02 4.26 1.14
C ASP A 56 5.42 3.16 0.24
N VAL A 57 4.21 3.37 -0.25
CA VAL A 57 3.53 2.43 -1.15
C VAL A 57 3.65 2.96 -2.57
N TYR A 58 4.19 2.13 -3.46
CA TYR A 58 4.40 2.48 -4.86
C TYR A 58 3.61 1.53 -5.76
N PRO A 59 2.85 2.07 -6.72
CA PRO A 59 2.16 1.21 -7.69
C PRO A 59 3.18 0.37 -8.48
N GLU A 60 2.84 -0.89 -8.71
CA GLU A 60 3.64 -1.74 -9.56
C GLU A 60 3.03 -1.74 -10.95
N TYR A 61 3.81 -1.28 -11.94
CA TYR A 61 3.36 -1.23 -13.32
C TYR A 61 3.95 -2.41 -14.09
N ASN A 62 3.10 -3.06 -14.88
CA ASN A 62 3.54 -4.05 -15.85
C ASN A 62 3.88 -3.36 -17.16
N PHE A 63 5.09 -3.50 -17.56
CA PHE A 63 5.57 -2.97 -18.84
C PHE A 63 5.77 -4.09 -19.84
#